data_a8487fd3d8535b1e60ffbc35459a7e46
#
_entry.id   a8487fd3d8535b1e60ffbc35459a7e46
#
_cell.length_a   1.000
_cell.length_b   1.000
_cell.length_c   1.000
_cell.angle_alpha   90.00
_cell.angle_beta   90.00
_cell.angle_gamma   90.00
#
_symmetry.space_group_name_H-M   'P 1'
#
loop_
_entity.id
_entity.type
_entity.pdbx_description
1 polymer ?
#
loop_
_entity_poly.entity_id
_entity_poly.type
_entity_poly.pdbx_seq_one_letter_code
_entity_poly.pdbx_strand_id
1 'polypeptide(L)'
;MNKYLDLSPEVAAAKAAGKPVVALESTIISHGMPYPQNVETALRVEQTIRENGAVPATIAVIGGRLKAGLTPDEIEYLGKKGRGVAKASRRDLPVLIARGEDGATTVTTTMIIAAMAGIKVFATGGIGGVHRGAETTMDISADLEELAMTPVMVICAGAKSILDLGLTLEYLETKGVPVIGYGTEELPAFYTRHSGFKVDYRIDTPEDLAAAFRAKLDMGLQGGMLVTNPIPEEYSMPAEVINKAIDEAIDEANRLGIRGKETTPFLLAKVKDLTGGDSLESNIQLVLNNARLAALTAAALNR
;
A
#
# COMPACT_ATOMS: atom_id res chain seq x y z
N MET A 1 15.80 19.41 5.49
CA MET A 1 14.42 18.85 5.43
C MET A 1 13.68 19.53 4.27
N ASN A 2 12.82 18.82 3.55
CA ASN A 2 12.05 19.41 2.45
C ASN A 2 11.09 20.48 3.01
N LYS A 3 11.04 21.68 2.41
CA LYS A 3 10.22 22.82 2.89
C LYS A 3 8.72 22.55 2.90
N TYR A 4 8.25 21.55 2.17
CA TYR A 4 6.83 21.17 2.09
C TYR A 4 6.47 20.03 3.03
N LEU A 5 7.45 19.40 3.72
CA LEU A 5 7.25 18.23 4.58
C LEU A 5 7.12 18.63 6.04
N ASP A 6 6.07 18.14 6.67
CA ASP A 6 5.83 18.20 8.11
C ASP A 6 5.90 16.79 8.71
N LEU A 7 6.71 16.61 9.75
CA LEU A 7 6.71 15.39 10.57
C LEU A 7 5.84 15.64 11.81
N SER A 8 5.05 14.65 12.20
CA SER A 8 4.40 14.71 13.52
C SER A 8 5.44 14.72 14.64
N PRO A 9 5.12 15.27 15.82
CA PRO A 9 6.04 15.23 16.96
C PRO A 9 6.49 13.82 17.33
N GLU A 10 5.58 12.82 17.23
CA GLU A 10 5.88 11.42 17.49
C GLU A 10 6.91 10.86 16.50
N VAL A 11 6.70 11.08 15.20
CA VAL A 11 7.62 10.63 14.14
C VAL A 11 8.97 11.34 14.25
N ALA A 12 8.98 12.65 14.51
CA ALA A 12 10.21 13.42 14.67
C ALA A 12 11.04 12.91 15.86
N ALA A 13 10.38 12.68 17.01
CA ALA A 13 11.03 12.14 18.22
C ALA A 13 11.55 10.70 18.00
N ALA A 14 10.78 9.84 17.32
CA ALA A 14 11.18 8.48 17.00
C ALA A 14 12.45 8.47 16.14
N LYS A 15 12.48 9.29 15.10
CA LYS A 15 13.66 9.42 14.21
C LYS A 15 14.89 9.95 14.94
N ALA A 16 14.72 10.97 15.78
CA ALA A 16 15.82 11.52 16.59
C ALA A 16 16.39 10.48 17.57
N ALA A 17 15.54 9.58 18.07
CA ALA A 17 15.92 8.50 18.99
C ALA A 17 16.37 7.21 18.26
N GLY A 18 16.45 7.19 16.93
CA GLY A 18 16.81 6.00 16.15
C GLY A 18 15.77 4.87 16.27
N LYS A 19 14.51 5.19 16.57
CA LYS A 19 13.43 4.17 16.66
C LYS A 19 12.89 3.82 15.28
N PRO A 20 12.43 2.58 15.06
CA PRO A 20 11.82 2.17 13.80
C PRO A 20 10.52 2.92 13.53
N VAL A 21 10.35 3.37 12.28
CA VAL A 21 9.15 4.05 11.81
C VAL A 21 8.61 3.33 10.58
N VAL A 22 7.29 3.12 10.52
CA VAL A 22 6.58 2.50 9.38
C VAL A 22 5.61 3.49 8.77
N ALA A 23 5.73 3.72 7.46
CA ALA A 23 4.78 4.52 6.70
C ALA A 23 3.47 3.77 6.46
N LEU A 24 2.36 4.50 6.40
CA LEU A 24 1.03 4.02 6.03
C LEU A 24 0.42 4.97 5.01
N GLU A 25 -0.34 4.44 4.05
CA GLU A 25 -1.08 5.25 3.07
C GLU A 25 -2.39 5.80 3.63
N SER A 26 -2.99 6.77 2.94
CA SER A 26 -4.28 7.33 3.32
C SER A 26 -5.40 7.11 2.30
N THR A 27 -5.13 6.50 1.13
CA THR A 27 -6.22 6.09 0.21
C THR A 27 -7.15 5.07 0.83
N ILE A 28 -6.66 4.20 1.70
CA ILE A 28 -7.52 3.26 2.45
C ILE A 28 -8.54 4.01 3.32
N ILE A 29 -8.17 5.19 3.84
CA ILE A 29 -9.03 6.03 4.68
C ILE A 29 -10.10 6.73 3.84
N SER A 30 -9.71 7.42 2.75
CA SER A 30 -10.62 8.28 2.00
C SER A 30 -11.33 7.57 0.84
N HIS A 31 -10.77 6.48 0.30
CA HIS A 31 -11.27 5.83 -0.91
C HIS A 31 -11.45 4.31 -0.79
N GLY A 32 -10.97 3.69 0.31
CA GLY A 32 -10.96 2.24 0.45
C GLY A 32 -12.13 1.65 1.22
N MET A 33 -12.66 2.38 2.20
CA MET A 33 -13.68 1.89 3.12
C MET A 33 -14.70 2.98 3.45
N PRO A 34 -15.96 2.61 3.83
CA PRO A 34 -16.95 3.59 4.29
C PRO A 34 -16.60 4.12 5.69
N TYR A 35 -17.05 5.35 5.99
CA TYR A 35 -17.03 5.89 7.33
C TYR A 35 -18.12 5.23 8.20
N PRO A 36 -17.91 4.92 9.48
CA PRO A 36 -16.69 5.19 10.30
C PRO A 36 -15.61 4.11 10.22
N GLN A 37 -15.85 3.00 9.56
CA GLN A 37 -14.99 1.82 9.51
C GLN A 37 -13.59 2.12 8.95
N ASN A 38 -13.46 3.10 8.04
CA ASN A 38 -12.19 3.56 7.50
C ASN A 38 -11.28 4.16 8.59
N VAL A 39 -11.82 4.97 9.49
CA VAL A 39 -11.10 5.59 10.61
C VAL A 39 -10.72 4.54 11.65
N GLU A 40 -11.67 3.69 12.04
CA GLU A 40 -11.45 2.60 12.99
C GLU A 40 -10.32 1.68 12.51
N THR A 41 -10.34 1.31 11.22
CA THR A 41 -9.31 0.47 10.62
C THR A 41 -7.96 1.17 10.62
N ALA A 42 -7.88 2.44 10.21
CA ALA A 42 -6.63 3.19 10.20
C ALA A 42 -5.99 3.28 11.59
N LEU A 43 -6.77 3.60 12.62
CA LEU A 43 -6.29 3.66 14.00
C LEU A 43 -5.85 2.28 14.53
N ARG A 44 -6.57 1.21 14.15
CA ARG A 44 -6.20 -0.16 14.51
C ARG A 44 -4.90 -0.59 13.83
N VAL A 45 -4.66 -0.21 12.58
CA VAL A 45 -3.40 -0.45 11.87
C VAL A 45 -2.23 0.26 12.55
N GLU A 46 -2.39 1.54 12.92
CA GLU A 46 -1.40 2.27 13.70
C GLU A 46 -1.10 1.58 15.03
N GLN A 47 -2.14 1.16 15.75
CA GLN A 47 -2.00 0.46 17.02
C GLN A 47 -1.23 -0.86 16.86
N THR A 48 -1.51 -1.62 15.79
CA THR A 48 -0.76 -2.85 15.47
C THR A 48 0.73 -2.58 15.29
N ILE A 49 1.11 -1.48 14.63
CA ILE A 49 2.52 -1.10 14.47
C ILE A 49 3.15 -0.78 15.84
N ARG A 50 2.46 -0.02 16.71
CA ARG A 50 2.95 0.32 18.05
C ARG A 50 3.15 -0.92 18.92
N GLU A 51 2.21 -1.85 18.92
CA GLU A 51 2.27 -3.12 19.66
C GLU A 51 3.42 -4.01 19.20
N ASN A 52 3.90 -3.85 17.96
CA ASN A 52 5.03 -4.58 17.40
C ASN A 52 6.35 -3.77 17.42
N GLY A 53 6.42 -2.70 18.21
CA GLY A 53 7.67 -2.02 18.57
C GLY A 53 8.14 -0.95 17.60
N ALA A 54 7.31 -0.51 16.67
CA ALA A 54 7.61 0.59 15.74
C ALA A 54 6.65 1.77 15.93
N VAL A 55 6.98 2.90 15.34
CA VAL A 55 6.14 4.10 15.33
C VAL A 55 5.42 4.22 13.98
N PRO A 56 4.09 4.33 13.94
CA PRO A 56 3.36 4.52 12.70
C PRO A 56 3.51 5.95 12.18
N ALA A 57 3.56 6.10 10.87
CA ALA A 57 3.54 7.37 10.18
C ALA A 57 2.50 7.31 9.04
N THR A 58 1.24 7.56 9.35
CA THR A 58 0.21 7.71 8.32
C THR A 58 0.50 8.97 7.50
N ILE A 59 0.52 8.83 6.19
CA ILE A 59 0.97 9.85 5.23
C ILE A 59 -0.23 10.39 4.43
N ALA A 60 -0.31 11.71 4.32
CA ALA A 60 -1.30 12.41 3.50
C ALA A 60 -0.79 13.77 3.05
N VAL A 61 -1.53 14.44 2.18
CA VAL A 61 -1.40 15.87 1.91
C VAL A 61 -2.58 16.58 2.57
N ILE A 62 -2.32 17.56 3.43
CA ILE A 62 -3.36 18.37 4.09
C ILE A 62 -3.02 19.85 3.94
N GLY A 63 -3.95 20.61 3.33
CA GLY A 63 -3.73 22.04 3.06
C GLY A 63 -2.48 22.31 2.23
N GLY A 64 -2.14 21.42 1.29
CA GLY A 64 -0.93 21.50 0.46
C GLY A 64 0.37 21.15 1.19
N ARG A 65 0.30 20.64 2.43
CA ARG A 65 1.46 20.19 3.20
C ARG A 65 1.59 18.67 3.14
N LEU A 66 2.79 18.18 2.87
CA LEU A 66 3.12 16.76 2.92
C LEU A 66 3.28 16.36 4.38
N LYS A 67 2.41 15.51 4.88
CA LYS A 67 2.40 15.07 6.27
C LYS A 67 2.97 13.66 6.40
N ALA A 68 3.91 13.45 7.32
CA ALA A 68 4.35 12.12 7.74
C ALA A 68 4.08 11.94 9.25
N GLY A 69 3.10 11.13 9.55
CA GLY A 69 2.43 11.02 10.84
C GLY A 69 1.24 11.98 10.92
N LEU A 70 0.03 11.43 10.92
CA LEU A 70 -1.20 12.17 11.14
C LEU A 70 -1.60 12.09 12.61
N THR A 71 -2.31 13.13 13.09
CA THR A 71 -3.03 13.05 14.36
C THR A 71 -4.32 12.25 14.18
N PRO A 72 -4.92 11.71 15.28
CA PRO A 72 -6.25 11.10 15.20
C PRO A 72 -7.32 12.01 14.59
N ASP A 73 -7.27 13.32 14.87
CA ASP A 73 -8.20 14.31 14.30
C ASP A 73 -8.00 14.48 12.79
N GLU A 74 -6.75 14.44 12.29
CA GLU A 74 -6.46 14.48 10.85
C GLU A 74 -6.92 13.19 10.15
N ILE A 75 -6.78 12.03 10.79
CA ILE A 75 -7.32 10.74 10.29
C ILE A 75 -8.85 10.80 10.22
N GLU A 76 -9.50 11.28 11.29
CA GLU A 76 -10.95 11.46 11.34
C GLU A 76 -11.44 12.44 10.27
N TYR A 77 -10.73 13.55 10.07
CA TYR A 77 -11.02 14.53 9.02
C TYR A 77 -11.00 13.91 7.63
N LEU A 78 -9.93 13.18 7.29
CA LEU A 78 -9.82 12.49 6.00
C LEU A 78 -10.90 11.42 5.82
N GLY A 79 -11.22 10.69 6.89
CA GLY A 79 -12.24 9.65 6.90
C GLY A 79 -13.64 10.20 6.62
N LYS A 80 -14.02 11.31 7.30
CA LYS A 80 -15.30 11.99 7.10
C LYS A 80 -15.42 12.61 5.71
N LYS A 81 -14.34 13.23 5.23
CA LYS A 81 -14.31 13.87 3.92
C LYS A 81 -14.37 12.84 2.79
N GLY A 82 -13.86 11.63 3.02
CA GLY A 82 -13.96 10.49 2.12
C GLY A 82 -13.54 10.83 0.69
N ARG A 83 -14.35 10.46 -0.30
CA ARG A 83 -14.09 10.72 -1.73
C ARG A 83 -14.03 12.21 -2.12
N GLY A 84 -14.34 13.12 -1.21
CA GLY A 84 -14.12 14.57 -1.38
C GLY A 84 -12.65 14.98 -1.29
N VAL A 85 -11.77 14.09 -0.84
CA VAL A 85 -10.31 14.27 -0.86
C VAL A 85 -9.75 13.74 -2.17
N ALA A 86 -8.83 14.48 -2.81
CA ALA A 86 -8.21 14.01 -4.04
C ALA A 86 -7.41 12.71 -3.82
N LYS A 87 -7.59 11.71 -4.70
CA LYS A 87 -6.71 10.54 -4.75
C LYS A 87 -5.40 10.96 -5.40
N ALA A 88 -4.36 11.14 -4.58
CA ALA A 88 -3.10 11.72 -4.98
C ALA A 88 -2.09 10.68 -5.45
N SER A 89 -1.59 10.84 -6.69
CA SER A 89 -0.44 10.13 -7.23
C SER A 89 0.70 11.12 -7.48
N ARG A 90 1.85 10.65 -7.97
CA ARG A 90 3.04 11.49 -8.23
C ARG A 90 2.70 12.79 -8.96
N ARG A 91 1.92 12.72 -10.05
CA ARG A 91 1.54 13.86 -10.88
C ARG A 91 0.68 14.91 -10.18
N ASP A 92 -0.02 14.49 -9.11
CA ASP A 92 -0.97 15.36 -8.40
C ASP A 92 -0.26 16.22 -7.33
N LEU A 93 0.87 15.74 -6.78
CA LEU A 93 1.57 16.41 -5.67
C LEU A 93 1.89 17.89 -5.93
N PRO A 94 2.51 18.28 -7.07
CA PRO A 94 2.85 19.68 -7.32
C PRO A 94 1.61 20.59 -7.36
N VAL A 95 0.50 20.08 -7.89
CA VAL A 95 -0.75 20.82 -8.02
C VAL A 95 -1.43 20.99 -6.67
N LEU A 96 -1.53 19.90 -5.89
CA LEU A 96 -2.11 19.95 -4.54
C LEU A 96 -1.33 20.91 -3.63
N ILE A 97 0.00 20.87 -3.67
CA ILE A 97 0.86 21.78 -2.91
C ILE A 97 0.61 23.23 -3.34
N ALA A 98 0.61 23.50 -4.64
CA ALA A 98 0.46 24.87 -5.17
C ALA A 98 -0.92 25.48 -4.84
N ARG A 99 -1.96 24.63 -4.75
CA ARG A 99 -3.34 25.07 -4.48
C ARG A 99 -3.72 25.03 -3.01
N GLY A 100 -2.86 24.47 -2.14
CA GLY A 100 -3.21 24.28 -0.74
C GLY A 100 -4.33 23.26 -0.52
N GLU A 101 -4.42 22.24 -1.40
CA GLU A 101 -5.49 21.22 -1.40
C GLU A 101 -5.09 19.97 -0.63
N ASP A 102 -6.10 19.14 -0.30
CA ASP A 102 -5.93 17.86 0.39
C ASP A 102 -5.78 16.71 -0.62
N GLY A 103 -4.96 15.73 -0.23
CA GLY A 103 -4.74 14.51 -1.01
C GLY A 103 -4.56 13.28 -0.13
N ALA A 104 -5.36 12.25 -0.39
CA ALA A 104 -5.14 10.92 0.14
C ALA A 104 -4.07 10.22 -0.71
N THR A 105 -2.98 9.78 -0.07
CA THR A 105 -1.81 9.25 -0.76
C THR A 105 -2.01 7.81 -1.21
N THR A 106 -1.71 7.52 -2.48
CA THR A 106 -1.56 6.16 -3.03
C THR A 106 -0.23 5.56 -2.58
N VAL A 107 0.05 4.30 -2.95
CA VAL A 107 1.36 3.68 -2.74
C VAL A 107 2.47 4.57 -3.28
N THR A 108 2.34 5.06 -4.50
CA THR A 108 3.27 6.00 -5.14
C THR A 108 3.62 7.19 -4.25
N THR A 109 2.63 7.97 -3.86
CA THR A 109 2.88 9.21 -3.11
C THR A 109 3.28 8.94 -1.67
N THR A 110 2.83 7.83 -1.08
CA THR A 110 3.29 7.38 0.23
C THR A 110 4.78 7.06 0.21
N MET A 111 5.26 6.33 -0.80
CA MET A 111 6.69 6.04 -0.97
C MET A 111 7.52 7.32 -1.11
N ILE A 112 7.08 8.27 -1.95
CA ILE A 112 7.76 9.55 -2.16
C ILE A 112 7.92 10.30 -0.83
N ILE A 113 6.82 10.47 -0.08
CA ILE A 113 6.82 11.24 1.17
C ILE A 113 7.57 10.48 2.26
N ALA A 114 7.44 9.15 2.34
CA ALA A 114 8.22 8.31 3.24
C ALA A 114 9.72 8.47 3.02
N ALA A 115 10.19 8.41 1.76
CA ALA A 115 11.59 8.62 1.42
C ALA A 115 12.07 10.03 1.79
N MET A 116 11.27 11.07 1.53
CA MET A 116 11.58 12.46 1.95
C MET A 116 11.68 12.58 3.48
N ALA A 117 10.85 11.81 4.21
CA ALA A 117 10.89 11.72 5.67
C ALA A 117 12.01 10.81 6.19
N GLY A 118 12.74 10.10 5.31
CA GLY A 118 13.75 9.11 5.66
C GLY A 118 13.18 7.84 6.30
N ILE A 119 11.92 7.51 6.00
CA ILE A 119 11.25 6.26 6.40
C ILE A 119 11.52 5.21 5.32
N LYS A 120 11.97 4.02 5.72
CA LYS A 120 12.46 2.96 4.84
C LYS A 120 11.47 1.82 4.62
N VAL A 121 10.46 1.68 5.47
CA VAL A 121 9.47 0.59 5.43
C VAL A 121 8.07 1.18 5.38
N PHE A 122 7.25 0.64 4.49
CA PHE A 122 5.86 1.04 4.27
C PHE A 122 4.96 -0.20 4.25
N ALA A 123 3.86 -0.17 5.01
CA ALA A 123 2.84 -1.22 5.02
C ALA A 123 1.57 -0.75 4.32
N THR A 124 1.03 -1.58 3.43
CA THR A 124 -0.24 -1.34 2.73
C THR A 124 -1.02 -2.65 2.55
N GLY A 125 -2.26 -2.58 2.12
CA GLY A 125 -3.03 -3.78 1.77
C GLY A 125 -2.50 -4.45 0.52
N GLY A 126 -2.35 -3.70 -0.56
CA GLY A 126 -1.85 -4.19 -1.84
C GLY A 126 -1.52 -3.05 -2.79
N ILE A 127 -0.56 -3.29 -3.67
CA ILE A 127 -0.15 -2.33 -4.68
C ILE A 127 -1.12 -2.27 -5.87
N GLY A 128 -1.05 -1.19 -6.63
CA GLY A 128 -1.52 -1.16 -8.00
C GLY A 128 -0.62 -2.00 -8.92
N GLY A 129 -1.07 -2.23 -10.14
CA GLY A 129 -0.36 -3.07 -11.10
C GLY A 129 -0.81 -2.76 -12.52
N VAL A 130 -0.62 -3.70 -13.41
CA VAL A 130 -1.12 -3.68 -14.78
C VAL A 130 -2.59 -4.04 -14.76
N HIS A 131 -3.47 -3.19 -15.30
CA HIS A 131 -4.89 -3.50 -15.40
C HIS A 131 -5.16 -4.54 -16.49
N ARG A 132 -6.21 -5.36 -16.32
CA ARG A 132 -6.65 -6.29 -17.37
C ARG A 132 -7.02 -5.52 -18.62
N GLY A 133 -6.51 -5.93 -19.79
CA GLY A 133 -6.67 -5.21 -21.04
C GLY A 133 -5.68 -4.04 -21.24
N ALA A 134 -4.65 -3.95 -20.42
CA ALA A 134 -3.63 -2.88 -20.52
C ALA A 134 -2.85 -2.90 -21.84
N GLU A 135 -2.80 -4.03 -22.53
CA GLU A 135 -2.21 -4.17 -23.87
C GLU A 135 -2.89 -3.24 -24.90
N THR A 136 -4.10 -2.82 -24.66
CA THR A 136 -4.84 -1.88 -25.52
C THR A 136 -5.06 -0.51 -24.89
N THR A 137 -5.12 -0.43 -23.56
CA THR A 137 -5.45 0.79 -22.81
C THR A 137 -4.23 1.50 -22.24
N MET A 138 -3.12 0.80 -22.06
CA MET A 138 -1.93 1.25 -21.34
C MET A 138 -2.24 1.67 -19.89
N ASP A 139 -3.31 1.12 -19.29
CA ASP A 139 -3.68 1.42 -17.90
C ASP A 139 -2.79 0.63 -16.94
N ILE A 140 -1.67 1.26 -16.58
CA ILE A 140 -0.64 0.74 -15.68
C ILE A 140 -0.51 1.69 -14.50
N SER A 141 -0.52 1.16 -13.29
CA SER A 141 -0.39 1.95 -12.08
C SER A 141 0.98 2.61 -11.96
N ALA A 142 0.99 3.88 -11.56
CA ALA A 142 2.22 4.59 -11.22
C ALA A 142 2.97 3.97 -10.02
N ASP A 143 2.34 3.08 -9.26
CA ASP A 143 2.97 2.37 -8.15
C ASP A 143 4.16 1.53 -8.63
N LEU A 144 4.07 0.92 -9.82
CA LEU A 144 5.13 0.10 -10.38
C LEU A 144 6.36 0.94 -10.76
N GLU A 145 6.15 2.13 -11.34
CA GLU A 145 7.23 3.06 -11.62
C GLU A 145 7.89 3.60 -10.34
N GLU A 146 7.09 3.86 -9.31
CA GLU A 146 7.63 4.37 -8.04
C GLU A 146 8.45 3.31 -7.30
N LEU A 147 8.01 2.05 -7.34
CA LEU A 147 8.79 0.92 -6.82
C LEU A 147 10.17 0.82 -7.49
N ALA A 148 10.27 1.19 -8.78
CA ALA A 148 11.54 1.21 -9.49
C ALA A 148 12.46 2.39 -9.10
N MET A 149 11.92 3.48 -8.56
CA MET A 149 12.65 4.74 -8.36
C MET A 149 12.95 5.06 -6.90
N THR A 150 12.05 4.73 -5.99
CA THR A 150 12.09 5.23 -4.60
C THR A 150 12.52 4.12 -3.63
N PRO A 151 13.61 4.33 -2.85
CA PRO A 151 14.21 3.30 -2.00
C PRO A 151 13.42 3.10 -0.69
N VAL A 152 12.21 2.55 -0.81
CA VAL A 152 11.32 2.17 0.30
C VAL A 152 10.88 0.72 0.09
N MET A 153 11.01 -0.11 1.13
CA MET A 153 10.46 -1.47 1.14
C MET A 153 8.96 -1.39 1.36
N VAL A 154 8.19 -1.97 0.44
CA VAL A 154 6.72 -2.02 0.51
C VAL A 154 6.28 -3.43 0.89
N ILE A 155 5.59 -3.55 2.01
CA ILE A 155 5.05 -4.82 2.53
C ILE A 155 3.53 -4.82 2.32
N CYS A 156 3.03 -5.79 1.56
CA CYS A 156 1.63 -5.86 1.15
C CYS A 156 1.19 -7.32 0.89
N ALA A 157 -0.08 -7.54 0.61
CA ALA A 157 -0.59 -8.87 0.23
C ALA A 157 -0.51 -9.13 -1.30
N GLY A 158 0.49 -8.54 -1.97
CA GLY A 158 0.65 -8.59 -3.42
C GLY A 158 -0.05 -7.44 -4.15
N ALA A 159 -0.19 -7.57 -5.46
CA ALA A 159 -1.02 -6.66 -6.24
C ALA A 159 -2.51 -6.96 -5.99
N LYS A 160 -3.37 -5.93 -6.09
CA LYS A 160 -4.81 -6.12 -5.92
C LYS A 160 -5.34 -7.14 -6.95
N SER A 161 -6.14 -8.09 -6.51
CA SER A 161 -6.62 -9.23 -7.32
C SER A 161 -7.46 -8.85 -8.54
N ILE A 162 -7.93 -7.60 -8.61
CA ILE A 162 -8.62 -7.02 -9.77
C ILE A 162 -7.69 -6.75 -10.97
N LEU A 163 -6.37 -6.88 -10.78
CA LEU A 163 -5.31 -6.58 -11.74
C LEU A 163 -4.86 -7.84 -12.50
N ASP A 164 -4.08 -7.65 -13.54
CA ASP A 164 -3.34 -8.72 -14.19
C ASP A 164 -2.04 -8.99 -13.44
N LEU A 165 -2.01 -10.08 -12.68
CA LEU A 165 -0.89 -10.42 -11.80
C LEU A 165 0.34 -10.85 -12.60
N GLY A 166 0.15 -11.55 -13.70
CA GLY A 166 1.23 -12.01 -14.57
C GLY A 166 1.95 -10.82 -15.23
N LEU A 167 1.20 -9.94 -15.90
CA LEU A 167 1.76 -8.73 -16.51
C LEU A 167 2.37 -7.78 -15.47
N THR A 168 1.83 -7.77 -14.25
CA THR A 168 2.39 -6.97 -13.14
C THR A 168 3.77 -7.47 -12.73
N LEU A 169 3.97 -8.80 -12.63
CA LEU A 169 5.28 -9.40 -12.34
C LEU A 169 6.29 -9.11 -13.45
N GLU A 170 5.93 -9.32 -14.71
CA GLU A 170 6.78 -9.02 -15.87
C GLU A 170 7.21 -7.56 -15.90
N TYR A 171 6.30 -6.64 -15.55
CA TYR A 171 6.62 -5.22 -15.49
C TYR A 171 7.62 -4.91 -14.37
N LEU A 172 7.42 -5.50 -13.18
CA LEU A 172 8.34 -5.32 -12.05
C LEU A 172 9.72 -5.91 -12.34
N GLU A 173 9.79 -7.07 -12.99
CA GLU A 173 11.05 -7.68 -13.44
C GLU A 173 11.81 -6.74 -14.38
N THR A 174 11.13 -6.25 -15.43
CA THR A 174 11.72 -5.29 -16.40
C THR A 174 12.27 -4.04 -15.69
N LYS A 175 11.62 -3.59 -14.62
CA LYS A 175 12.05 -2.44 -13.82
C LYS A 175 13.11 -2.77 -12.76
N GLY A 176 13.49 -4.02 -12.62
CA GLY A 176 14.48 -4.48 -11.65
C GLY A 176 14.03 -4.37 -10.20
N VAL A 177 12.72 -4.48 -9.96
CA VAL A 177 12.14 -4.44 -8.61
C VAL A 177 12.11 -5.87 -8.06
N PRO A 178 12.85 -6.19 -6.97
CA PRO A 178 12.78 -7.50 -6.34
C PRO A 178 11.38 -7.75 -5.78
N VAL A 179 10.79 -8.90 -6.11
CA VAL A 179 9.51 -9.38 -5.58
C VAL A 179 9.76 -10.56 -4.66
N ILE A 180 9.56 -10.35 -3.36
CA ILE A 180 9.87 -11.31 -2.31
C ILE A 180 8.57 -11.88 -1.75
N GLY A 181 8.47 -13.21 -1.66
CA GLY A 181 7.43 -13.89 -0.91
C GLY A 181 7.85 -14.09 0.55
N TYR A 182 7.09 -13.54 1.50
CA TYR A 182 7.33 -13.80 2.91
C TYR A 182 6.67 -15.11 3.33
N GLY A 183 7.49 -16.11 3.66
CA GLY A 183 7.02 -17.45 4.02
C GLY A 183 6.34 -18.22 2.88
N THR A 184 6.47 -17.75 1.63
CA THR A 184 5.81 -18.36 0.46
C THR A 184 6.70 -18.30 -0.78
N GLU A 185 6.56 -19.30 -1.66
CA GLU A 185 7.16 -19.32 -3.00
C GLU A 185 6.19 -18.83 -4.07
N GLU A 186 4.94 -18.55 -3.69
CA GLU A 186 3.89 -18.13 -4.60
C GLU A 186 3.46 -16.69 -4.28
N LEU A 187 3.21 -15.90 -5.34
CA LEU A 187 2.66 -14.55 -5.19
C LEU A 187 1.25 -14.62 -4.60
N PRO A 188 0.98 -14.02 -3.43
CA PRO A 188 -0.38 -13.95 -2.94
C PRO A 188 -1.22 -13.01 -3.80
N ALA A 189 -2.51 -13.35 -3.95
CA ALA A 189 -3.46 -12.60 -4.77
C ALA A 189 -4.43 -11.77 -3.92
N PHE A 190 -3.90 -10.99 -2.98
CA PHE A 190 -4.63 -10.07 -2.11
C PHE A 190 -5.63 -10.79 -1.19
N TYR A 191 -6.83 -11.16 -1.71
CA TYR A 191 -7.88 -11.87 -0.95
C TYR A 191 -7.61 -13.37 -0.78
N THR A 192 -6.70 -13.93 -1.59
CA THR A 192 -6.33 -15.34 -1.52
C THR A 192 -4.82 -15.50 -1.37
N ARG A 193 -4.42 -16.64 -0.80
CA ARG A 193 -3.00 -16.96 -0.60
C ARG A 193 -2.31 -17.41 -1.89
N HIS A 194 -3.10 -17.82 -2.89
CA HIS A 194 -2.62 -18.46 -4.10
C HIS A 194 -3.07 -17.69 -5.35
N SER A 195 -2.15 -17.49 -6.29
CA SER A 195 -2.39 -16.85 -7.58
C SER A 195 -2.05 -17.73 -8.78
N GLY A 196 -1.30 -18.81 -8.55
CA GLY A 196 -0.70 -19.62 -9.60
C GLY A 196 0.64 -19.06 -10.12
N PHE A 197 1.08 -17.89 -9.68
CA PHE A 197 2.36 -17.29 -10.07
C PHE A 197 3.40 -17.45 -8.97
N LYS A 198 4.65 -17.74 -9.35
CA LYS A 198 5.78 -17.81 -8.41
C LYS A 198 6.36 -16.41 -8.16
N VAL A 199 6.99 -16.25 -7.00
CA VAL A 199 7.88 -15.12 -6.72
C VAL A 199 9.34 -15.54 -6.97
N ASP A 200 10.22 -14.55 -7.18
CA ASP A 200 11.63 -14.82 -7.46
C ASP A 200 12.36 -15.41 -6.24
N TYR A 201 12.06 -14.91 -5.06
CA TYR A 201 12.72 -15.27 -3.82
C TYR A 201 11.73 -15.41 -2.68
N ARG A 202 11.93 -16.44 -1.86
CA ARG A 202 11.27 -16.63 -0.57
C ARG A 202 12.21 -16.19 0.54
N ILE A 203 11.69 -15.41 1.48
CA ILE A 203 12.36 -15.04 2.74
C ILE A 203 11.41 -15.32 3.90
N ASP A 204 11.92 -15.89 4.99
CA ASP A 204 11.11 -16.39 6.10
C ASP A 204 11.24 -15.56 7.38
N THR A 205 12.19 -14.63 7.45
CA THR A 205 12.43 -13.82 8.67
C THR A 205 12.48 -12.31 8.37
N PRO A 206 12.01 -11.46 9.32
CA PRO A 206 12.16 -10.00 9.18
C PRO A 206 13.63 -9.56 9.13
N GLU A 207 14.52 -10.27 9.79
CA GLU A 207 15.96 -10.03 9.81
C GLU A 207 16.58 -10.20 8.41
N ASP A 208 16.21 -11.26 7.70
CA ASP A 208 16.69 -11.51 6.34
C ASP A 208 16.09 -10.51 5.33
N LEU A 209 14.83 -10.09 5.51
CA LEU A 209 14.25 -8.99 4.73
C LEU A 209 15.05 -7.69 4.93
N ALA A 210 15.36 -7.37 6.18
CA ALA A 210 16.15 -6.19 6.51
C ALA A 210 17.57 -6.28 5.94
N ALA A 211 18.22 -7.45 6.01
CA ALA A 211 19.55 -7.70 5.45
C ALA A 211 19.55 -7.54 3.92
N ALA A 212 18.59 -8.13 3.22
CA ALA A 212 18.47 -8.02 1.77
C ALA A 212 18.26 -6.56 1.32
N PHE A 213 17.40 -5.82 2.03
CA PHE A 213 17.16 -4.42 1.72
C PHE A 213 18.35 -3.52 2.06
N ARG A 214 19.07 -3.78 3.16
CA ARG A 214 20.30 -3.09 3.50
C ARG A 214 21.37 -3.30 2.43
N ALA A 215 21.58 -4.55 1.98
CA ALA A 215 22.51 -4.85 0.90
C ALA A 215 22.19 -4.07 -0.37
N LYS A 216 20.90 -3.98 -0.74
CA LYS A 216 20.43 -3.19 -1.89
C LYS A 216 20.81 -1.71 -1.75
N LEU A 217 20.58 -1.13 -0.55
CA LEU A 217 20.92 0.27 -0.27
C LEU A 217 22.44 0.52 -0.30
N ASP A 218 23.22 -0.37 0.30
CA ASP A 218 24.69 -0.29 0.37
C ASP A 218 25.33 -0.38 -1.01
N MET A 219 24.73 -1.13 -1.93
CA MET A 219 25.15 -1.19 -3.33
C MET A 219 24.76 0.06 -4.14
N GLY A 220 23.99 0.99 -3.56
CA GLY A 220 23.50 2.19 -4.23
C GLY A 220 22.44 1.91 -5.30
N LEU A 221 21.80 0.73 -5.29
CA LEU A 221 20.75 0.39 -6.23
C LEU A 221 19.49 1.22 -5.94
N GLN A 222 19.00 1.87 -6.99
CA GLN A 222 17.78 2.67 -6.90
C GLN A 222 16.53 1.80 -6.70
N GLY A 223 15.41 2.44 -6.36
CA GLY A 223 14.12 1.80 -6.19
C GLY A 223 13.96 1.04 -4.87
N GLY A 224 12.73 0.58 -4.68
CA GLY A 224 12.31 -0.15 -3.50
C GLY A 224 12.49 -1.67 -3.61
N MET A 225 11.79 -2.36 -2.74
CA MET A 225 11.64 -3.81 -2.71
C MET A 225 10.19 -4.12 -2.40
N LEU A 226 9.57 -5.01 -3.15
CA LEU A 226 8.21 -5.47 -2.89
C LEU A 226 8.24 -6.77 -2.09
N VAL A 227 7.69 -6.74 -0.87
CA VAL A 227 7.52 -7.91 -0.02
C VAL A 227 6.05 -8.29 -0.01
N THR A 228 5.75 -9.49 -0.47
CA THR A 228 4.38 -10.01 -0.55
C THR A 228 4.14 -10.98 0.59
N ASN A 229 3.24 -10.62 1.50
CA ASN A 229 2.90 -11.32 2.72
C ASN A 229 1.47 -11.90 2.59
N PRO A 230 1.30 -13.22 2.49
CA PRO A 230 -0.02 -13.81 2.31
C PRO A 230 -0.99 -13.43 3.42
N ILE A 231 -2.24 -13.22 3.05
CA ILE A 231 -3.35 -13.08 4.02
C ILE A 231 -3.34 -14.26 4.99
N PRO A 232 -3.64 -14.07 6.31
CA PRO A 232 -3.81 -15.18 7.22
C PRO A 232 -4.85 -16.17 6.70
N GLU A 233 -4.60 -17.47 6.88
CA GLU A 233 -5.37 -18.55 6.24
C GLU A 233 -6.87 -18.49 6.58
N GLU A 234 -7.19 -18.19 7.85
CA GLU A 234 -8.57 -18.06 8.33
C GLU A 234 -9.38 -16.94 7.69
N TYR A 235 -8.72 -15.97 7.05
CA TYR A 235 -9.34 -14.84 6.35
C TYR A 235 -9.17 -14.91 4.83
N SER A 236 -8.52 -15.97 4.33
CA SER A 236 -8.34 -16.20 2.90
C SER A 236 -9.67 -16.61 2.27
N MET A 237 -10.08 -15.88 1.25
CA MET A 237 -11.33 -16.21 0.52
C MET A 237 -11.13 -17.39 -0.42
N PRO A 238 -12.15 -18.24 -0.65
CA PRO A 238 -12.12 -19.24 -1.71
C PRO A 238 -11.90 -18.59 -3.07
N ALA A 239 -10.92 -19.08 -3.84
CA ALA A 239 -10.51 -18.48 -5.11
C ALA A 239 -11.68 -18.41 -6.12
N GLU A 240 -12.52 -19.44 -6.19
CA GLU A 240 -13.69 -19.47 -7.09
C GLU A 240 -14.70 -18.36 -6.78
N VAL A 241 -14.95 -18.10 -5.50
CA VAL A 241 -15.90 -17.08 -5.04
C VAL A 241 -15.39 -15.68 -5.38
N ILE A 242 -14.14 -15.41 -5.01
CA ILE A 242 -13.58 -14.07 -5.20
C ILE A 242 -13.31 -13.76 -6.68
N ASN A 243 -12.84 -14.72 -7.46
CA ASN A 243 -12.60 -14.53 -8.90
C ASN A 243 -13.90 -14.24 -9.65
N LYS A 244 -14.97 -14.97 -9.34
CA LYS A 244 -16.29 -14.70 -9.91
C LYS A 244 -16.77 -13.27 -9.60
N ALA A 245 -16.65 -12.85 -8.35
CA ALA A 245 -17.04 -11.49 -7.94
C ALA A 245 -16.19 -10.42 -8.65
N ILE A 246 -14.91 -10.67 -8.85
CA ILE A 246 -14.00 -9.76 -9.57
C ILE A 246 -14.39 -9.66 -11.05
N ASP A 247 -14.63 -10.79 -11.71
CA ASP A 247 -15.01 -10.81 -13.12
C ASP A 247 -16.33 -10.06 -13.34
N GLU A 248 -17.34 -10.30 -12.51
CA GLU A 248 -18.62 -9.55 -12.55
C GLU A 248 -18.41 -8.04 -12.31
N ALA A 249 -17.53 -7.66 -11.39
CA ALA A 249 -17.24 -6.26 -11.12
C ALA A 249 -16.52 -5.57 -12.30
N ILE A 250 -15.59 -6.27 -12.97
CA ILE A 250 -14.88 -5.78 -14.16
C ILE A 250 -15.84 -5.59 -15.33
N ASP A 251 -16.71 -6.56 -15.57
CA ASP A 251 -17.72 -6.49 -16.64
C ASP A 251 -18.65 -5.30 -16.42
N GLU A 252 -19.09 -5.07 -15.19
CA GLU A 252 -19.91 -3.92 -14.86
C GLU A 252 -19.16 -2.58 -15.03
N ALA A 253 -17.91 -2.50 -14.60
CA ALA A 253 -17.07 -1.31 -14.80
C ALA A 253 -16.92 -0.96 -16.29
N ASN A 254 -16.69 -1.98 -17.12
CA ASN A 254 -16.59 -1.82 -18.57
C ASN A 254 -17.92 -1.34 -19.18
N ARG A 255 -19.05 -1.92 -18.77
CA ARG A 255 -20.39 -1.50 -19.23
C ARG A 255 -20.72 -0.06 -18.85
N LEU A 256 -20.29 0.38 -17.67
CA LEU A 256 -20.51 1.74 -17.16
C LEU A 256 -19.46 2.75 -17.65
N GLY A 257 -18.42 2.31 -18.37
CA GLY A 257 -17.35 3.18 -18.87
C GLY A 257 -16.45 3.73 -17.77
N ILE A 258 -16.32 3.06 -16.61
CA ILE A 258 -15.46 3.47 -15.50
C ILE A 258 -14.00 3.36 -15.92
N ARG A 259 -13.22 4.42 -15.74
CA ARG A 259 -11.82 4.52 -16.21
C ARG A 259 -10.91 5.26 -15.21
N GLY A 260 -9.60 4.98 -15.30
CA GLY A 260 -8.55 5.73 -14.59
C GLY A 260 -8.69 5.67 -13.07
N LYS A 261 -8.64 6.81 -12.38
CA LYS A 261 -8.64 6.89 -10.91
C LYS A 261 -9.85 6.23 -10.23
N GLU A 262 -10.99 6.15 -10.91
CA GLU A 262 -12.24 5.61 -10.38
C GLU A 262 -12.31 4.08 -10.47
N THR A 263 -11.50 3.44 -11.31
CA THR A 263 -11.55 1.99 -11.54
C THR A 263 -11.36 1.20 -10.25
N THR A 264 -10.26 1.38 -9.54
CA THR A 264 -9.97 0.62 -8.32
C THR A 264 -11.01 0.84 -7.21
N PRO A 265 -11.42 2.08 -6.84
CA PRO A 265 -12.46 2.28 -5.83
C PRO A 265 -13.82 1.68 -6.21
N PHE A 266 -14.17 1.72 -7.49
CA PHE A 266 -15.40 1.09 -7.99
C PHE A 266 -15.35 -0.43 -7.83
N LEU A 267 -14.28 -1.06 -8.35
CA LEU A 267 -14.12 -2.51 -8.32
C LEU A 267 -14.11 -3.07 -6.89
N LEU A 268 -13.37 -2.44 -5.97
CA LEU A 268 -13.32 -2.88 -4.56
C LEU A 268 -14.69 -2.76 -3.88
N ALA A 269 -15.44 -1.67 -4.14
CA ALA A 269 -16.78 -1.50 -3.60
C ALA A 269 -17.74 -2.57 -4.16
N LYS A 270 -17.68 -2.84 -5.47
CA LYS A 270 -18.53 -3.84 -6.11
C LYS A 270 -18.21 -5.26 -5.62
N VAL A 271 -16.94 -5.62 -5.51
CA VAL A 271 -16.51 -6.92 -4.97
C VAL A 271 -17.02 -7.09 -3.54
N LYS A 272 -16.93 -6.04 -2.69
CA LYS A 272 -17.49 -6.06 -1.35
C LYS A 272 -19.01 -6.38 -1.36
N ASP A 273 -19.76 -5.71 -2.23
CA ASP A 273 -21.22 -5.93 -2.33
C ASP A 273 -21.53 -7.36 -2.81
N LEU A 274 -20.79 -7.87 -3.80
CA LEU A 274 -20.96 -9.22 -4.36
C LEU A 274 -20.57 -10.33 -3.37
N THR A 275 -19.69 -10.04 -2.42
CA THR A 275 -19.23 -11.00 -1.39
C THR A 275 -19.94 -10.82 -0.04
N GLY A 276 -21.01 -10.03 0.03
CA GLY A 276 -21.76 -9.80 1.27
C GLY A 276 -20.97 -9.12 2.38
N GLY A 277 -19.82 -8.52 2.07
CA GLY A 277 -18.92 -7.87 3.02
C GLY A 277 -17.70 -8.68 3.43
N ASP A 278 -17.62 -9.97 3.13
CA ASP A 278 -16.49 -10.84 3.53
C ASP A 278 -15.14 -10.34 3.00
N SER A 279 -15.12 -9.81 1.77
CA SER A 279 -13.90 -9.22 1.19
C SER A 279 -13.40 -7.99 1.95
N LEU A 280 -14.28 -7.26 2.64
CA LEU A 280 -13.88 -6.13 3.47
C LEU A 280 -13.16 -6.59 4.73
N GLU A 281 -13.65 -7.63 5.41
CA GLU A 281 -12.98 -8.22 6.58
C GLU A 281 -11.62 -8.80 6.16
N SER A 282 -11.56 -9.55 5.06
CA SER A 282 -10.30 -10.03 4.49
C SER A 282 -9.30 -8.89 4.25
N ASN A 283 -9.76 -7.76 3.68
CA ASN A 283 -8.93 -6.58 3.46
C ASN A 283 -8.40 -5.98 4.76
N ILE A 284 -9.23 -5.89 5.80
CA ILE A 284 -8.79 -5.39 7.12
C ILE A 284 -7.70 -6.30 7.68
N GLN A 285 -7.91 -7.62 7.67
CA GLN A 285 -6.98 -8.57 8.26
C GLN A 285 -5.64 -8.66 7.53
N LEU A 286 -5.64 -8.60 6.18
CA LEU A 286 -4.37 -8.57 5.44
C LEU A 286 -3.57 -7.30 5.72
N VAL A 287 -4.21 -6.14 5.88
CA VAL A 287 -3.51 -4.88 6.22
C VAL A 287 -2.89 -4.96 7.62
N LEU A 288 -3.60 -5.52 8.60
CA LEU A 288 -3.08 -5.72 9.95
C LEU A 288 -1.89 -6.69 9.97
N ASN A 289 -1.97 -7.78 9.19
CA ASN A 289 -0.87 -8.73 9.04
C ASN A 289 0.36 -8.08 8.41
N ASN A 290 0.18 -7.26 7.39
CA ASN A 290 1.25 -6.51 6.74
C ASN A 290 1.87 -5.46 7.67
N ALA A 291 1.05 -4.76 8.45
CA ALA A 291 1.52 -3.79 9.45
C ALA A 291 2.39 -4.44 10.53
N ARG A 292 2.01 -5.63 11.01
CA ARG A 292 2.82 -6.41 11.96
C ARG A 292 4.19 -6.75 11.36
N LEU A 293 4.22 -7.33 10.17
CA LEU A 293 5.48 -7.68 9.50
C LEU A 293 6.34 -6.44 9.25
N ALA A 294 5.74 -5.33 8.83
CA ALA A 294 6.45 -4.09 8.59
C ALA A 294 7.10 -3.53 9.86
N ALA A 295 6.41 -3.58 11.00
CA ALA A 295 6.97 -3.14 12.27
C ALA A 295 8.18 -3.99 12.69
N LEU A 296 8.08 -5.32 12.58
CA LEU A 296 9.18 -6.24 12.88
C LEU A 296 10.38 -6.02 11.92
N THR A 297 10.10 -5.86 10.63
CA THR A 297 11.15 -5.61 9.62
C THR A 297 11.81 -4.23 9.82
N ALA A 298 11.04 -3.19 10.13
CA ALA A 298 11.60 -1.87 10.45
C ALA A 298 12.48 -1.92 11.71
N ALA A 299 12.09 -2.68 12.72
CA ALA A 299 12.90 -2.89 13.92
C ALA A 299 14.22 -3.64 13.61
N ALA A 300 14.18 -4.66 12.74
CA ALA A 300 15.36 -5.38 12.28
C ALA A 300 16.29 -4.50 11.42
N LEU A 301 15.72 -3.62 10.59
CA LEU A 301 16.48 -2.71 9.73
C LEU A 301 17.21 -1.62 10.53
N ASN A 302 16.70 -1.26 11.70
CA ASN A 302 17.27 -0.23 12.58
C ASN A 302 18.39 -0.74 13.53
N ARG A 303 18.62 -2.05 13.56
CA ARG A 303 19.74 -2.69 14.30
C ARG A 303 21.01 -2.64 13.46
#